data_82e5468025e1f6c7d23cf5691db0c1cb
#
_entry.id   82e5468025e1f6c7d23cf5691db0c1cb
#
_cell.length_a   1.000
_cell.length_b   1.000
_cell.length_c   1.000
_cell.angle_alpha   90.00
_cell.angle_beta   90.00
_cell.angle_gamma   90.00
#
_symmetry.space_group_name_H-M   'P 1'
#
loop_
_entity.id
_entity.type
_entity.pdbx_description
1 polymer ?
#
loop_
_entity_poly.entity_id
_entity_poly.type
_entity_poly.pdbx_seq_one_letter_code
_entity_poly.pdbx_strand_id
1 'polypeptide(L)'
;LLRINALDTEEYQEDIKMLRSLPSLPYSIAIPKIETADECRTFLNDLGANILILPQIETPKGIATVESWDCSNIEFSGIGFGSADYCASTGGDMGKASLAYGRGKIINAAALYNTIALDGVWLDFRDPDGCREETLYVKTMGFKGRFAIHPDQIKPIHDAYRPTIEELEWAKGVLEEAKTAGSGAFKYQGKMVDAP
;
A
#
# COMPACT_ATOMS: atom_id res chain seq x y z
N LEU A 1 -6.11 -5.29 -10.43
CA LEU A 1 -6.67 -4.25 -9.57
C LEU A 1 -7.61 -3.37 -10.37
N LEU A 2 -8.81 -3.15 -9.88
CA LEU A 2 -9.78 -2.19 -10.41
C LEU A 2 -10.14 -1.21 -9.29
N ARG A 3 -10.20 0.10 -9.57
CA ARG A 3 -10.70 1.10 -8.63
C ARG A 3 -12.13 1.46 -8.97
N ILE A 4 -12.98 1.54 -7.95
CA ILE A 4 -14.39 1.96 -8.05
C ILE A 4 -14.57 3.37 -7.48
N ASN A 5 -15.77 3.91 -7.59
CA ASN A 5 -16.17 5.16 -6.96
C ASN A 5 -16.34 4.98 -5.44
N ALA A 6 -16.34 6.09 -4.68
CA ALA A 6 -16.51 6.04 -3.24
C ALA A 6 -17.95 5.63 -2.85
N LEU A 7 -18.09 4.99 -1.69
CA LEU A 7 -19.37 4.42 -1.23
C LEU A 7 -20.51 5.45 -1.12
N ASP A 8 -20.16 6.70 -0.89
CA ASP A 8 -21.09 7.83 -0.72
C ASP A 8 -21.48 8.52 -2.03
N THR A 9 -21.08 7.98 -3.20
CA THR A 9 -21.39 8.54 -4.52
C THR A 9 -22.54 7.80 -5.21
N GLU A 10 -23.23 8.47 -6.10
CA GLU A 10 -24.31 7.86 -6.91
C GLU A 10 -23.77 6.78 -7.84
N GLU A 11 -22.57 6.98 -8.37
CA GLU A 11 -21.87 6.07 -9.28
C GLU A 11 -21.47 4.74 -8.63
N TYR A 12 -21.33 4.70 -7.31
CA TYR A 12 -20.99 3.47 -6.57
C TYR A 12 -21.97 2.32 -6.88
N GLN A 13 -23.26 2.60 -6.90
CA GLN A 13 -24.27 1.58 -7.17
C GLN A 13 -24.18 1.03 -8.60
N GLU A 14 -23.78 1.87 -9.56
CA GLU A 14 -23.55 1.42 -10.93
C GLU A 14 -22.27 0.56 -11.01
N ASP A 15 -21.22 0.90 -10.25
CA ASP A 15 -20.01 0.07 -10.14
C ASP A 15 -20.34 -1.32 -9.57
N ILE A 16 -21.15 -1.40 -8.52
CA ILE A 16 -21.59 -2.68 -7.95
C ILE A 16 -22.37 -3.52 -8.98
N LYS A 17 -23.29 -2.92 -9.71
CA LYS A 17 -24.03 -3.60 -10.77
C LYS A 17 -23.07 -4.11 -11.88
N MET A 18 -22.15 -3.27 -12.29
CA MET A 18 -21.12 -3.62 -13.28
C MET A 18 -20.27 -4.80 -12.78
N LEU A 19 -19.76 -4.73 -11.55
CA LEU A 19 -18.93 -5.80 -10.97
C LEU A 19 -19.68 -7.13 -10.91
N ARG A 20 -20.94 -7.12 -10.47
CA ARG A 20 -21.80 -8.31 -10.43
C ARG A 20 -22.10 -8.91 -11.81
N SER A 21 -22.01 -8.11 -12.88
CA SER A 21 -22.25 -8.55 -14.26
C SER A 21 -21.02 -9.16 -14.92
N LEU A 22 -19.84 -9.03 -14.32
CA LEU A 22 -18.60 -9.57 -14.88
C LEU A 22 -18.59 -11.10 -14.86
N PRO A 23 -18.06 -11.76 -15.92
CA PRO A 23 -17.92 -13.22 -15.94
C PRO A 23 -16.94 -13.73 -14.88
N SER A 24 -16.02 -12.88 -14.42
CA SER A 24 -15.13 -13.12 -13.28
C SER A 24 -14.75 -11.80 -12.63
N LEU A 25 -14.67 -11.79 -11.32
CA LEU A 25 -14.20 -10.61 -10.58
C LEU A 25 -12.70 -10.38 -10.78
N PRO A 26 -12.22 -9.12 -10.74
CA PRO A 26 -10.80 -8.83 -10.75
C PRO A 26 -10.13 -9.38 -9.47
N TYR A 27 -8.79 -9.53 -9.50
CA TYR A 27 -8.03 -10.03 -8.35
C TYR A 27 -8.25 -9.21 -7.07
N SER A 28 -8.40 -7.90 -7.19
CA SER A 28 -8.61 -6.99 -6.06
C SER A 28 -9.35 -5.73 -6.51
N ILE A 29 -10.12 -5.14 -5.60
CA ILE A 29 -10.82 -3.87 -5.78
C ILE A 29 -10.21 -2.80 -4.89
N ALA A 30 -9.82 -1.66 -5.49
CA ALA A 30 -9.44 -0.46 -4.74
C ALA A 30 -10.69 0.37 -4.44
N ILE A 31 -10.85 0.73 -3.16
CA ILE A 31 -12.01 1.47 -2.66
C ILE A 31 -11.51 2.79 -2.08
N PRO A 32 -11.85 3.94 -2.67
CA PRO A 32 -11.41 5.23 -2.17
C PRO A 32 -12.17 5.67 -0.92
N LYS A 33 -11.60 6.61 -0.18
CA LYS A 33 -12.20 7.32 0.96
C LYS A 33 -12.71 6.43 2.10
N ILE A 34 -12.10 5.26 2.29
CA ILE A 34 -12.45 4.37 3.40
C ILE A 34 -11.95 4.96 4.72
N GLU A 35 -12.84 5.03 5.70
CA GLU A 35 -12.58 5.55 7.04
C GLU A 35 -12.76 4.50 8.14
N THR A 36 -13.46 3.39 7.86
CA THR A 36 -13.78 2.35 8.84
C THR A 36 -13.76 0.96 8.21
N ALA A 37 -13.56 -0.07 9.04
CA ALA A 37 -13.71 -1.47 8.60
C ALA A 37 -15.16 -1.79 8.18
N ASP A 38 -16.15 -1.13 8.77
CA ASP A 38 -17.57 -1.36 8.43
C ASP A 38 -17.90 -0.91 7.00
N GLU A 39 -17.25 0.14 6.49
CA GLU A 39 -17.38 0.50 5.07
C GLU A 39 -16.80 -0.57 4.14
N CYS A 40 -15.69 -1.21 4.52
CA CYS A 40 -15.17 -2.37 3.80
C CYS A 40 -16.18 -3.53 3.81
N ARG A 41 -16.82 -3.83 4.95
CA ARG A 41 -17.85 -4.87 5.05
C ARG A 41 -19.10 -4.51 4.23
N THR A 42 -19.50 -3.24 4.23
CA THR A 42 -20.61 -2.74 3.40
C THR A 42 -20.35 -3.04 1.94
N PHE A 43 -19.16 -2.70 1.43
CA PHE A 43 -18.79 -3.02 0.05
C PHE A 43 -18.85 -4.52 -0.25
N LEU A 44 -18.29 -5.38 0.62
CA LEU A 44 -18.31 -6.83 0.42
C LEU A 44 -19.73 -7.40 0.42
N ASN A 45 -20.60 -6.90 1.29
CA ASN A 45 -22.02 -7.27 1.34
C ASN A 45 -22.76 -6.81 0.09
N ASP A 46 -22.53 -5.56 -0.34
CA ASP A 46 -23.13 -5.01 -1.56
C ASP A 46 -22.66 -5.76 -2.81
N LEU A 47 -21.41 -6.20 -2.86
CA LEU A 47 -20.91 -7.03 -3.94
C LEU A 47 -21.51 -8.45 -3.90
N GLY A 48 -21.75 -8.97 -2.71
CA GLY A 48 -22.23 -10.34 -2.50
C GLY A 48 -21.14 -11.40 -2.73
N ALA A 49 -19.87 -11.02 -2.60
CA ALA A 49 -18.74 -11.92 -2.81
C ALA A 49 -17.55 -11.52 -1.92
N ASN A 50 -16.77 -12.51 -1.49
CA ASN A 50 -15.50 -12.26 -0.85
C ASN A 50 -14.42 -12.05 -1.91
N ILE A 51 -13.73 -10.92 -1.82
CA ILE A 51 -12.65 -10.54 -2.71
C ILE A 51 -11.61 -9.76 -1.93
N LEU A 52 -10.36 -9.81 -2.38
CA LEU A 52 -9.31 -8.94 -1.84
C LEU A 52 -9.65 -7.48 -2.10
N ILE A 53 -9.55 -6.66 -1.10
CA ILE A 53 -9.78 -5.21 -1.22
C ILE A 53 -8.51 -4.42 -0.91
N LEU A 54 -8.43 -3.24 -1.48
CA LEU A 54 -7.38 -2.24 -1.27
C LEU A 54 -8.05 -0.94 -0.83
N PRO A 55 -8.33 -0.76 0.48
CA PRO A 55 -8.86 0.50 0.97
C PRO A 55 -7.84 1.63 0.75
N GLN A 56 -8.28 2.74 0.20
CA GLN A 56 -7.51 3.97 0.09
C GLN A 56 -7.88 4.89 1.24
N ILE A 57 -6.91 5.15 2.11
CA ILE A 57 -7.07 6.00 3.29
C ILE A 57 -6.58 7.39 2.92
N GLU A 58 -7.49 8.32 2.81
CA GLU A 58 -7.21 9.64 2.24
C GLU A 58 -7.91 10.79 2.97
N THR A 59 -8.53 10.48 4.12
CA THR A 59 -9.14 11.48 5.00
C THR A 59 -8.47 11.50 6.36
N PRO A 60 -8.51 12.63 7.09
CA PRO A 60 -8.01 12.71 8.46
C PRO A 60 -8.66 11.69 9.40
N LYS A 61 -9.95 11.41 9.22
CA LYS A 61 -10.68 10.42 10.02
C LYS A 61 -10.18 9.00 9.71
N GLY A 62 -10.04 8.63 8.44
CA GLY A 62 -9.49 7.33 8.04
C GLY A 62 -8.08 7.13 8.62
N ILE A 63 -7.20 8.12 8.54
CA ILE A 63 -5.86 8.08 9.14
C ILE A 63 -5.92 7.93 10.67
N ALA A 64 -6.90 8.57 11.34
CA ALA A 64 -7.02 8.46 12.78
C ALA A 64 -7.51 7.08 13.23
N THR A 65 -8.31 6.38 12.45
CA THR A 65 -9.01 5.14 12.83
C THR A 65 -8.32 3.87 12.31
N VAL A 66 -7.57 3.93 11.22
CA VAL A 66 -7.09 2.76 10.46
C VAL A 66 -6.35 1.71 11.29
N GLU A 67 -5.65 2.09 12.35
CA GLU A 67 -4.91 1.15 13.21
C GLU A 67 -5.81 0.39 14.21
N SER A 68 -7.06 0.80 14.36
CA SER A 68 -8.01 0.23 15.33
C SER A 68 -9.18 -0.52 14.68
N TRP A 69 -9.09 -0.83 13.39
CA TRP A 69 -10.14 -1.54 12.68
C TRP A 69 -10.25 -2.99 13.14
N ASP A 70 -11.46 -3.47 13.37
CA ASP A 70 -11.72 -4.91 13.40
C ASP A 70 -11.78 -5.42 11.96
N CYS A 71 -10.75 -6.09 11.53
CA CYS A 71 -10.64 -6.63 10.17
C CYS A 71 -11.03 -8.11 10.08
N SER A 72 -11.77 -8.65 11.05
CA SER A 72 -12.29 -10.01 11.01
C SER A 72 -13.08 -10.24 9.72
N ASN A 73 -12.68 -11.27 8.97
CA ASN A 73 -13.27 -11.64 7.67
C ASN A 73 -13.09 -10.61 6.54
N ILE A 74 -12.11 -9.73 6.65
CA ILE A 74 -11.72 -8.83 5.56
C ILE A 74 -10.30 -9.22 5.12
N GLU A 75 -10.13 -9.49 3.83
CA GLU A 75 -8.82 -9.77 3.24
C GLU A 75 -8.33 -8.57 2.43
N PHE A 76 -7.15 -8.08 2.77
CA PHE A 76 -6.53 -6.93 2.10
C PHE A 76 -5.47 -7.38 1.10
N SER A 77 -5.51 -6.83 -0.12
CA SER A 77 -4.37 -6.88 -1.05
C SER A 77 -3.31 -5.82 -0.74
N GLY A 78 -3.62 -4.89 0.13
CA GLY A 78 -2.80 -3.78 0.60
C GLY A 78 -3.64 -2.70 1.24
N ILE A 79 -2.99 -1.72 1.86
CA ILE A 79 -3.60 -0.46 2.32
C ILE A 79 -2.92 0.68 1.56
N GLY A 80 -3.71 1.48 0.87
CA GLY A 80 -3.26 2.60 0.06
C GLY A 80 -3.35 3.94 0.80
N PHE A 81 -2.35 4.80 0.64
CA PHE A 81 -2.39 6.17 1.12
C PHE A 81 -2.83 7.12 0.02
N GLY A 82 -3.98 7.78 0.18
CA GLY A 82 -4.45 8.84 -0.72
C GLY A 82 -3.87 10.20 -0.32
N SER A 83 -2.57 10.38 -0.55
CA SER A 83 -1.79 11.52 -0.05
C SER A 83 -2.30 12.88 -0.54
N ALA A 84 -2.80 12.97 -1.77
CA ALA A 84 -3.29 14.23 -2.33
C ALA A 84 -4.57 14.71 -1.62
N ASP A 85 -5.56 13.83 -1.46
CA ASP A 85 -6.80 14.15 -0.77
C ASP A 85 -6.57 14.40 0.73
N TYR A 86 -5.65 13.65 1.34
CA TYR A 86 -5.23 13.89 2.72
C TYR A 86 -4.62 15.29 2.89
N CYS A 87 -3.70 15.71 2.03
CA CYS A 87 -3.14 17.07 2.06
C CYS A 87 -4.21 18.14 1.82
N ALA A 88 -5.10 17.92 0.86
CA ALA A 88 -6.21 18.84 0.61
C ALA A 88 -7.10 19.03 1.85
N SER A 89 -7.37 17.93 2.58
CA SER A 89 -8.19 17.96 3.80
C SER A 89 -7.49 18.59 5.00
N THR A 90 -6.16 18.45 5.10
CA THR A 90 -5.38 18.97 6.24
C THR A 90 -4.81 20.36 6.00
N GLY A 91 -4.84 20.85 4.76
CA GLY A 91 -4.20 22.10 4.35
C GLY A 91 -2.69 22.02 4.23
N GLY A 92 -2.12 20.80 4.26
CA GLY A 92 -0.70 20.54 4.07
C GLY A 92 -0.28 20.55 2.60
N ASP A 93 1.01 20.68 2.35
CA ASP A 93 1.60 20.42 1.04
C ASP A 93 1.90 18.93 0.83
N MET A 94 2.40 18.58 -0.37
CA MET A 94 2.81 17.20 -0.67
C MET A 94 4.24 16.89 -0.21
N GLY A 95 4.79 17.70 0.69
CA GLY A 95 6.12 17.54 1.23
C GLY A 95 6.24 16.40 2.26
N LYS A 96 7.47 15.94 2.46
CA LYS A 96 7.77 14.82 3.38
C LYS A 96 7.26 15.07 4.81
N ALA A 97 7.37 16.30 5.31
CA ALA A 97 6.93 16.66 6.66
C ALA A 97 5.40 16.56 6.82
N SER A 98 4.65 17.10 5.86
CA SER A 98 3.18 17.08 5.87
C SER A 98 2.62 15.67 5.76
N LEU A 99 3.28 14.79 5.02
CA LEU A 99 2.85 13.41 4.80
C LEU A 99 3.35 12.42 5.86
N ALA A 100 4.31 12.81 6.71
CA ALA A 100 5.00 11.88 7.62
C ALA A 100 4.05 11.15 8.56
N TYR A 101 3.08 11.86 9.16
CA TYR A 101 2.11 11.27 10.08
C TYR A 101 1.21 10.25 9.37
N GLY A 102 0.60 10.64 8.25
CA GLY A 102 -0.26 9.74 7.46
C GLY A 102 0.48 8.50 6.99
N ARG A 103 1.69 8.68 6.44
CA ARG A 103 2.55 7.56 6.02
C ARG A 103 2.86 6.59 7.16
N GLY A 104 3.22 7.11 8.33
CA GLY A 104 3.49 6.29 9.52
C GLY A 104 2.29 5.44 9.91
N LYS A 105 1.10 6.03 9.94
CA LYS A 105 -0.16 5.36 10.24
C LYS A 105 -0.47 4.22 9.25
N ILE A 106 -0.32 4.47 7.95
CA ILE A 106 -0.58 3.46 6.90
C ILE A 106 0.39 2.28 7.00
N ILE A 107 1.67 2.53 7.22
CA ILE A 107 2.68 1.48 7.36
C ILE A 107 2.37 0.61 8.59
N ASN A 108 2.07 1.25 9.73
CA ASN A 108 1.76 0.54 10.96
C ASN A 108 0.46 -0.29 10.82
N ALA A 109 -0.59 0.28 10.23
CA ALA A 109 -1.83 -0.43 9.97
C ALA A 109 -1.61 -1.64 9.03
N ALA A 110 -0.84 -1.47 7.95
CA ALA A 110 -0.53 -2.57 7.05
C ALA A 110 0.22 -3.71 7.75
N ALA A 111 1.15 -3.38 8.66
CA ALA A 111 1.85 -4.36 9.48
C ALA A 111 0.89 -5.07 10.46
N LEU A 112 0.01 -4.33 11.15
CA LEU A 112 -0.99 -4.89 12.08
C LEU A 112 -1.92 -5.89 11.37
N TYR A 113 -2.29 -5.62 10.11
CA TYR A 113 -3.20 -6.48 9.34
C TYR A 113 -2.48 -7.47 8.41
N ASN A 114 -1.17 -7.63 8.60
CA ASN A 114 -0.33 -8.55 7.83
C ASN A 114 -0.50 -8.37 6.31
N THR A 115 -0.50 -7.13 5.86
CA THR A 115 -0.62 -6.75 4.45
C THR A 115 0.45 -5.74 4.05
N ILE A 116 0.42 -5.23 2.82
CA ILE A 116 1.39 -4.27 2.31
C ILE A 116 0.86 -2.84 2.34
N ALA A 117 1.75 -1.88 2.59
CA ALA A 117 1.46 -0.46 2.43
C ALA A 117 1.83 0.02 1.03
N LEU A 118 0.92 0.77 0.39
CA LEU A 118 1.15 1.46 -0.88
C LEU A 118 1.08 2.96 -0.67
N ASP A 119 2.15 3.68 -1.05
CA ASP A 119 2.21 5.15 -0.92
C ASP A 119 1.37 5.85 -1.99
N GLY A 120 1.06 7.11 -1.74
CA GLY A 120 0.33 7.98 -2.63
C GLY A 120 1.05 8.30 -3.93
N VAL A 121 0.46 9.20 -4.69
CA VAL A 121 0.93 9.59 -6.02
C VAL A 121 2.08 10.60 -5.97
N TRP A 122 2.88 10.64 -7.03
CA TRP A 122 3.78 11.75 -7.36
C TRP A 122 3.07 12.64 -8.38
N LEU A 123 2.82 13.91 -8.04
CA LEU A 123 1.97 14.78 -8.86
C LEU A 123 2.67 15.29 -10.13
N ASP A 124 3.98 15.53 -10.06
CA ASP A 124 4.72 15.97 -11.25
C ASP A 124 5.15 14.77 -12.11
N PHE A 125 4.28 14.41 -13.06
CA PHE A 125 4.57 13.31 -13.98
C PHE A 125 5.71 13.61 -14.98
N ARG A 126 6.16 14.86 -15.09
CA ARG A 126 7.29 15.29 -15.93
C ARG A 126 8.63 15.22 -15.21
N ASP A 127 8.63 14.88 -13.92
CA ASP A 127 9.81 14.71 -13.10
C ASP A 127 10.00 13.24 -12.69
N PRO A 128 10.56 12.39 -13.56
CA PRO A 128 10.80 10.98 -13.25
C PRO A 128 11.88 10.78 -12.18
N ASP A 129 12.85 11.71 -12.09
CA ASP A 129 13.92 11.61 -11.09
C ASP A 129 13.39 11.91 -9.69
N GLY A 130 12.60 12.96 -9.51
CA GLY A 130 11.91 13.23 -8.25
C GLY A 130 10.94 12.12 -7.86
N CYS A 131 10.20 11.56 -8.83
CA CYS A 131 9.37 10.39 -8.61
C CYS A 131 10.18 9.20 -8.05
N ARG A 132 11.35 8.93 -8.63
CA ARG A 132 12.25 7.86 -8.19
C ARG A 132 12.82 8.14 -6.79
N GLU A 133 13.31 9.37 -6.54
CA GLU A 133 13.86 9.76 -5.24
C GLU A 133 12.83 9.64 -4.12
N GLU A 134 11.63 10.16 -4.35
CA GLU A 134 10.54 10.06 -3.36
C GLU A 134 10.12 8.59 -3.15
N THR A 135 10.14 7.77 -4.21
CA THR A 135 9.87 6.34 -4.09
C THR A 135 10.94 5.61 -3.28
N LEU A 136 12.21 5.93 -3.47
CA LEU A 136 13.30 5.41 -2.64
C LEU A 136 13.12 5.81 -1.17
N TYR A 137 12.77 7.06 -0.91
CA TYR A 137 12.51 7.53 0.44
C TYR A 137 11.40 6.72 1.12
N VAL A 138 10.23 6.57 0.49
CA VAL A 138 9.12 5.83 1.10
C VAL A 138 9.37 4.33 1.19
N LYS A 139 10.19 3.77 0.30
CA LYS A 139 10.71 2.39 0.43
C LYS A 139 11.46 2.22 1.75
N THR A 140 12.30 3.18 2.16
CA THR A 140 13.00 3.12 3.46
C THR A 140 12.05 3.22 4.65
N MET A 141 10.88 3.84 4.50
CA MET A 141 9.86 3.88 5.53
C MET A 141 9.11 2.55 5.69
N GLY A 142 9.11 1.69 4.66
CA GLY A 142 8.44 0.38 4.70
C GLY A 142 7.35 0.17 3.64
N PHE A 143 7.05 1.16 2.82
CA PHE A 143 6.13 0.98 1.69
C PHE A 143 6.65 -0.05 0.69
N LYS A 144 5.76 -0.85 0.11
CA LYS A 144 6.08 -1.91 -0.86
C LYS A 144 5.71 -1.54 -2.31
N GLY A 145 5.15 -0.36 -2.50
CA GLY A 145 4.78 0.19 -3.80
C GLY A 145 4.24 1.61 -3.65
N ARG A 146 3.88 2.19 -4.79
CA ARG A 146 3.21 3.50 -4.83
C ARG A 146 2.27 3.56 -6.02
N PHE A 147 1.24 4.39 -5.93
CA PHE A 147 0.32 4.64 -7.05
C PHE A 147 0.99 5.52 -8.11
N ALA A 148 0.76 5.16 -9.37
CA ALA A 148 1.14 5.97 -10.53
C ALA A 148 -0.11 6.60 -11.15
N ILE A 149 -0.01 7.86 -11.56
CA ILE A 149 -1.05 8.60 -12.29
C ILE A 149 -0.70 8.81 -13.76
N HIS A 150 0.50 8.41 -14.17
CA HIS A 150 0.97 8.50 -15.56
C HIS A 150 1.87 7.31 -15.91
N PRO A 151 1.81 6.77 -17.15
CA PRO A 151 2.66 5.65 -17.56
C PRO A 151 4.17 5.90 -17.38
N ASP A 152 4.64 7.13 -17.54
CA ASP A 152 6.06 7.50 -17.39
C ASP A 152 6.57 7.33 -15.96
N GLN A 153 5.68 7.22 -14.97
CA GLN A 153 6.03 6.95 -13.58
C GLN A 153 6.30 5.46 -13.29
N ILE A 154 5.85 4.57 -14.16
CA ILE A 154 5.96 3.12 -13.93
C ILE A 154 7.43 2.70 -13.83
N LYS A 155 8.25 3.16 -14.79
CA LYS A 155 9.66 2.79 -14.81
C LYS A 155 10.44 3.32 -13.60
N PRO A 156 10.39 4.63 -13.23
CA PRO A 156 11.10 5.13 -12.06
C PRO A 156 10.64 4.46 -10.75
N ILE A 157 9.35 4.15 -10.60
CA ILE A 157 8.85 3.42 -9.44
C ILE A 157 9.43 1.99 -9.39
N HIS A 158 9.37 1.25 -10.50
CA HIS A 158 9.93 -0.11 -10.57
C HIS A 158 11.44 -0.11 -10.31
N ASP A 159 12.18 0.84 -10.89
CA ASP A 159 13.64 0.93 -10.68
C ASP A 159 13.98 1.22 -9.22
N ALA A 160 13.16 2.01 -8.50
CA ALA A 160 13.35 2.28 -7.08
C ALA A 160 13.12 1.03 -6.19
N TYR A 161 12.18 0.17 -6.54
CA TYR A 161 11.90 -1.06 -5.80
C TYR A 161 12.77 -2.24 -6.22
N ARG A 162 13.43 -2.18 -7.37
CA ARG A 162 14.32 -3.26 -7.82
C ARG A 162 15.47 -3.43 -6.84
N PRO A 163 15.76 -4.66 -6.39
CA PRO A 163 16.94 -4.92 -5.58
C PRO A 163 18.22 -4.64 -6.38
N THR A 164 19.26 -4.14 -5.72
CA THR A 164 20.58 -4.02 -6.33
C THR A 164 21.25 -5.40 -6.46
N ILE A 165 22.30 -5.47 -7.26
CA ILE A 165 23.10 -6.72 -7.41
C ILE A 165 23.70 -7.09 -6.05
N GLU A 166 24.22 -6.11 -5.32
CA GLU A 166 24.80 -6.29 -3.99
C GLU A 166 23.78 -6.81 -2.97
N GLU A 167 22.56 -6.28 -2.97
CA GLU A 167 21.46 -6.76 -2.12
C GLU A 167 21.09 -8.21 -2.44
N LEU A 168 21.06 -8.57 -3.74
CA LEU A 168 20.76 -9.94 -4.18
C LEU A 168 21.87 -10.92 -3.82
N GLU A 169 23.14 -10.52 -4.00
CA GLU A 169 24.30 -11.35 -3.63
C GLU A 169 24.37 -11.55 -2.12
N TRP A 170 24.15 -10.48 -1.35
CA TRP A 170 24.09 -10.57 0.10
C TRP A 170 22.97 -11.52 0.56
N ALA A 171 21.76 -11.37 0.02
CA ALA A 171 20.63 -12.22 0.39
C ALA A 171 20.88 -13.71 0.04
N LYS A 172 21.48 -14.00 -1.13
CA LYS A 172 21.87 -15.37 -1.50
C LYS A 172 22.89 -15.95 -0.54
N GLY A 173 23.92 -15.17 -0.18
CA GLY A 173 24.94 -15.61 0.77
C GLY A 173 24.37 -15.88 2.16
N VAL A 174 23.46 -15.03 2.64
CA VAL A 174 22.74 -15.25 3.90
C VAL A 174 21.94 -16.56 3.86
N LEU A 175 21.21 -16.83 2.78
CA LEU A 175 20.42 -18.05 2.64
C LEU A 175 21.30 -19.31 2.60
N GLU A 176 22.48 -19.27 1.97
CA GLU A 176 23.41 -20.41 1.97
C GLU A 176 24.03 -20.64 3.36
N GLU A 177 24.45 -19.58 4.05
CA GLU A 177 25.00 -19.69 5.41
C GLU A 177 23.94 -20.22 6.40
N ALA A 178 22.68 -19.76 6.28
CA ALA A 178 21.58 -20.22 7.12
C ALA A 178 21.34 -21.73 7.03
N LYS A 179 21.58 -22.37 5.87
CA LYS A 179 21.47 -23.83 5.71
C LYS A 179 22.49 -24.59 6.57
N THR A 180 23.66 -24.00 6.81
CA THR A 180 24.74 -24.59 7.58
C THR A 180 24.74 -24.20 9.04
N ALA A 181 24.28 -23.00 9.37
CA ALA A 181 24.24 -22.47 10.74
C ALA A 181 23.19 -23.14 11.66
N GLY A 182 22.20 -23.83 11.08
CA GLY A 182 21.08 -24.38 11.85
C GLY A 182 20.06 -23.32 12.29
N SER A 183 19.24 -23.62 13.29
CA SER A 183 18.26 -22.68 13.83
C SER A 183 18.93 -21.72 14.80
N GLY A 184 18.84 -20.43 14.57
CA GLY A 184 19.29 -19.35 15.47
C GLY A 184 20.05 -18.24 14.74
N ALA A 185 20.43 -17.22 15.52
CA ALA A 185 21.19 -16.08 15.00
C ALA A 185 22.61 -16.52 14.58
N PHE A 186 23.09 -16.02 13.45
CA PHE A 186 24.45 -16.27 12.94
C PHE A 186 25.09 -14.98 12.42
N LYS A 187 26.39 -15.02 12.19
CA LYS A 187 27.13 -13.87 11.68
C LYS A 187 27.47 -14.07 10.20
N TYR A 188 27.05 -13.13 9.36
CA TYR A 188 27.40 -13.11 7.94
C TYR A 188 27.99 -11.74 7.55
N GLN A 189 29.19 -11.74 6.93
CA GLN A 189 29.91 -10.51 6.55
C GLN A 189 29.96 -9.43 7.65
N GLY A 190 30.20 -9.85 8.89
CA GLY A 190 30.31 -8.94 10.03
C GLY A 190 29.00 -8.45 10.63
N LYS A 191 27.85 -8.80 10.06
CA LYS A 191 26.52 -8.46 10.56
C LYS A 191 25.87 -9.68 11.22
N MET A 192 25.11 -9.42 12.30
CA MET A 192 24.25 -10.45 12.89
C MET A 192 23.03 -10.62 11.99
N VAL A 193 22.69 -11.86 11.69
CA VAL A 193 21.50 -12.27 10.95
C VAL A 193 20.70 -13.18 11.86
N ASP A 194 19.43 -12.84 12.06
CA ASP A 194 18.49 -13.62 12.85
C ASP A 194 17.15 -13.64 12.14
N ALA A 195 16.37 -14.69 12.34
CA ALA A 195 14.98 -14.70 11.92
C ALA A 195 14.16 -13.86 12.92
N PRO A 196 13.34 -12.90 12.45
CA PRO A 196 12.48 -12.12 13.30
C PRO A 196 11.40 -12.98 13.97
#